data_9371d1faf071938c298937940407c776
#
_entry.id   9371d1faf071938c298937940407c776
#
_cell.length_a   1.000
_cell.length_b   1.000
_cell.length_c   1.000
_cell.angle_alpha   90.00
_cell.angle_beta   90.00
_cell.angle_gamma   90.00
#
_symmetry.space_group_name_H-M   'P 1'
#
loop_
_entity.id
_entity.type
_entity.pdbx_description
1 polymer ?
#
loop_
_entity_poly.entity_id
_entity_poly.type
_entity_poly.pdbx_seq_one_letter_code
_entity_poly.pdbx_strand_id
1 'polypeptide(L)'
;CAAALLGPKINARQGEKDLVIVRILGRGLRDGAEREVIVDLFDRYDETTGFTAMERTTGWHAAIICAAQARGQTSRGGVPVELAMPGPAFAGELRKRGFDLSVRWQ
;
A
#
# COMPACT_ATOMS: atom_id res chain seq x y z
N CYS A 1 14.61 10.10 -25.39
CA CYS A 1 14.18 9.10 -24.46
C CYS A 1 13.35 9.66 -23.32
N ALA A 2 12.24 9.00 -22.94
CA ALA A 2 11.30 9.50 -21.92
C ALA A 2 11.99 9.88 -20.60
N ALA A 3 12.95 9.10 -20.12
CA ALA A 3 13.68 9.37 -18.89
C ALA A 3 14.44 10.71 -18.91
N ALA A 4 15.02 11.11 -20.03
CA ALA A 4 15.73 12.39 -20.13
C ALA A 4 14.79 13.60 -20.15
N LEU A 5 13.58 13.43 -20.69
CA LEU A 5 12.57 14.49 -20.78
C LEU A 5 11.72 14.62 -19.50
N LEU A 6 11.35 13.48 -18.90
CA LEU A 6 10.44 13.43 -17.76
C LEU A 6 11.19 13.38 -16.42
N GLY A 7 12.36 12.75 -16.35
CA GLY A 7 13.11 12.58 -15.11
C GLY A 7 13.25 13.87 -14.29
N PRO A 8 13.72 14.99 -14.86
CA PRO A 8 13.84 16.26 -14.13
C PRO A 8 12.52 16.84 -13.62
N LYS A 9 11.38 16.40 -14.21
CA LYS A 9 10.05 16.90 -13.88
C LYS A 9 9.30 16.03 -12.86
N ILE A 10 9.65 14.74 -12.78
CA ILE A 10 8.95 13.77 -11.93
C ILE A 10 9.77 13.30 -10.74
N ASN A 11 11.08 13.54 -10.75
CA ASN A 11 11.91 13.25 -9.57
C ASN A 11 11.55 14.20 -8.43
N ALA A 12 11.22 13.64 -7.28
CA ALA A 12 11.04 14.40 -6.07
C ALA A 12 12.30 15.23 -5.77
N ARG A 13 12.12 16.50 -5.43
CA ARG A 13 13.22 17.37 -5.02
C ARG A 13 13.61 17.03 -3.58
N GLN A 14 14.88 17.18 -3.26
CA GLN A 14 15.35 16.97 -1.89
C GLN A 14 14.58 17.87 -0.91
N GLY A 15 13.96 17.28 0.11
CA GLY A 15 13.13 17.99 1.09
C GLY A 15 11.67 18.25 0.65
N GLU A 16 11.25 17.74 -0.50
CA GLU A 16 9.85 17.82 -0.92
C GLU A 16 8.99 16.87 -0.10
N LYS A 17 7.93 17.41 0.51
CA LYS A 17 6.98 16.65 1.32
C LYS A 17 5.81 16.22 0.45
N ASP A 18 5.72 14.94 0.21
CA ASP A 18 4.71 14.33 -0.63
C ASP A 18 3.51 13.80 0.16
N LEU A 19 2.50 13.41 -0.59
CA LEU A 19 1.26 12.82 -0.12
C LEU A 19 0.88 11.70 -1.07
N VAL A 20 0.54 10.53 -0.53
CA VAL A 20 -0.03 9.41 -1.28
C VAL A 20 -1.47 9.17 -0.84
N ILE A 21 -2.37 9.12 -1.81
CA ILE A 21 -3.78 8.76 -1.61
C ILE A 21 -4.09 7.59 -2.54
N VAL A 22 -4.57 6.49 -1.97
CA VAL A 22 -5.07 5.35 -2.73
C VAL A 22 -6.52 5.12 -2.36
N ARG A 23 -7.41 5.12 -3.35
CA ARG A 23 -8.82 4.74 -3.17
C ARG A 23 -9.15 3.57 -4.06
N ILE A 24 -9.65 2.50 -3.47
CA ILE A 24 -10.11 1.29 -4.15
C ILE A 24 -11.61 1.17 -3.93
N LEU A 25 -12.34 0.98 -5.03
CA LEU A 25 -13.77 0.74 -5.04
C LEU A 25 -14.00 -0.68 -5.56
N GLY A 26 -14.63 -1.51 -4.74
CA GLY A 26 -15.05 -2.85 -5.12
C GLY A 26 -16.59 -2.96 -5.07
N ARG A 27 -17.19 -3.50 -6.12
CA ARG A 27 -18.65 -3.78 -6.17
C ARG A 27 -18.85 -5.24 -6.47
N GLY A 28 -19.83 -5.86 -5.81
CA GLY A 28 -20.14 -7.26 -6.02
C GLY A 28 -21.29 -7.75 -5.14
N LEU A 29 -21.52 -9.05 -5.19
CA LEU A 29 -22.51 -9.69 -4.34
C LEU A 29 -21.85 -10.24 -3.08
N ARG A 30 -22.41 -9.92 -1.92
CA ARG A 30 -22.06 -10.51 -0.64
C ARG A 30 -23.34 -10.95 0.06
N ASP A 31 -23.40 -12.23 0.42
CA ASP A 31 -24.60 -12.84 1.03
C ASP A 31 -25.87 -12.64 0.21
N GLY A 32 -25.74 -12.68 -1.14
CA GLY A 32 -26.86 -12.50 -2.09
C GLY A 32 -27.33 -11.05 -2.30
N ALA A 33 -26.74 -10.08 -1.64
CA ALA A 33 -27.04 -8.65 -1.80
C ALA A 33 -25.88 -7.90 -2.47
N GLU A 34 -26.21 -6.92 -3.31
CA GLU A 34 -25.21 -6.01 -3.85
C GLU A 34 -24.55 -5.21 -2.72
N ARG A 35 -23.23 -5.17 -2.75
CA ARG A 35 -22.41 -4.44 -1.78
C ARG A 35 -21.30 -3.68 -2.48
N GLU A 36 -20.98 -2.54 -1.91
CA GLU A 36 -19.79 -1.77 -2.28
C GLU A 36 -18.81 -1.72 -1.10
N VAL A 37 -17.54 -1.91 -1.38
CA VAL A 37 -16.46 -1.69 -0.42
C VAL A 37 -15.58 -0.55 -0.91
N ILE A 38 -15.27 0.35 -0.01
CA ILE A 38 -14.35 1.46 -0.25
C ILE A 38 -13.17 1.27 0.68
N VAL A 39 -11.98 1.17 0.11
CA VAL A 39 -10.73 1.13 0.85
C VAL A 39 -9.96 2.41 0.54
N ASP A 40 -9.70 3.20 1.56
CA ASP A 40 -8.89 4.42 1.47
C ASP A 40 -7.60 4.21 2.24
N LEU A 41 -6.47 4.49 1.60
CA LEU A 41 -5.17 4.60 2.23
C LEU A 41 -4.65 6.01 2.02
N PHE A 42 -4.15 6.60 3.09
CA PHE A 42 -3.58 7.92 3.10
C PHE A 42 -2.24 7.88 3.83
N ASP A 43 -1.19 8.41 3.21
CA ASP A 43 0.13 8.54 3.83
C ASP A 43 0.79 9.87 3.47
N ARG A 44 1.69 10.33 4.33
CA ARG A 44 2.41 11.59 4.18
C ARG A 44 3.89 11.39 4.42
N TYR A 45 4.67 12.37 4.00
CA TYR A 45 6.07 12.49 4.38
C TYR A 45 6.23 12.29 5.88
N ASP A 46 7.17 11.45 6.27
CA ASP A 46 7.47 11.16 7.68
C ASP A 46 8.60 12.05 8.17
N GLU A 47 8.26 13.02 9.00
CA GLU A 47 9.22 13.98 9.59
C GLU A 47 10.26 13.30 10.49
N THR A 48 9.95 12.13 11.03
CA THR A 48 10.84 11.42 11.96
C THR A 48 11.94 10.68 11.21
N THR A 49 11.59 10.00 10.13
CA THR A 49 12.52 9.19 9.34
C THR A 49 13.05 9.92 8.12
N GLY A 50 12.39 10.99 7.67
CA GLY A 50 12.70 11.71 6.45
C GLY A 50 12.27 10.98 5.17
N PHE A 51 11.49 9.89 5.29
CA PHE A 51 10.98 9.18 4.13
C PHE A 51 9.76 9.87 3.53
N THR A 52 9.72 9.92 2.22
CA THR A 52 8.54 10.34 1.46
C THR A 52 7.40 9.33 1.61
N ALA A 53 6.16 9.77 1.41
CA ALA A 53 5.01 8.86 1.41
C ALA A 53 5.14 7.78 0.31
N MET A 54 5.72 8.13 -0.84
CA MET A 54 5.97 7.17 -1.92
C MET A 54 7.02 6.12 -1.51
N GLU A 55 8.10 6.52 -0.85
CA GLU A 55 9.11 5.57 -0.32
C GLU A 55 8.52 4.68 0.74
N ARG A 56 7.71 5.23 1.65
CA ARG A 56 7.04 4.48 2.71
C ARG A 56 6.06 3.46 2.15
N THR A 57 5.15 3.85 1.27
CA THR A 57 4.14 2.95 0.69
C THR A 57 4.79 1.83 -0.10
N THR A 58 5.82 2.12 -0.88
CA THR A 58 6.55 1.12 -1.67
C THR A 58 7.41 0.22 -0.78
N GLY A 59 8.22 0.81 0.09
CA GLY A 59 9.16 0.08 0.94
C GLY A 59 8.48 -0.81 1.97
N TRP A 60 7.45 -0.32 2.65
CA TRP A 60 6.72 -1.12 3.63
C TRP A 60 5.91 -2.24 3.01
N HIS A 61 5.36 -2.07 1.79
CA HIS A 61 4.72 -3.17 1.07
C HIS A 61 5.70 -4.35 0.90
N ALA A 62 6.87 -4.10 0.37
CA ALA A 62 7.90 -5.13 0.18
C ALA A 62 8.36 -5.73 1.53
N ALA A 63 8.63 -4.89 2.53
CA ALA A 63 9.12 -5.33 3.84
C ALA A 63 8.10 -6.20 4.60
N ILE A 64 6.81 -5.90 4.51
CA ILE A 64 5.74 -6.71 5.13
C ILE A 64 5.73 -8.10 4.52
N ILE A 65 5.75 -8.21 3.18
CA ILE A 65 5.75 -9.50 2.49
C ILE A 65 7.03 -10.29 2.80
N CYS A 66 8.21 -9.66 2.76
CA CYS A 66 9.46 -10.32 3.14
C CYS A 66 9.44 -10.84 4.58
N ALA A 67 8.95 -10.06 5.52
CA ALA A 67 8.84 -10.49 6.91
C ALA A 67 7.84 -11.64 7.09
N ALA A 68 6.72 -11.61 6.36
CA ALA A 68 5.75 -12.71 6.36
C ALA A 68 6.34 -13.99 5.77
N GLN A 69 7.11 -13.89 4.69
CA GLN A 69 7.85 -15.03 4.10
C GLN A 69 8.85 -15.64 5.10
N ALA A 70 9.63 -14.80 5.74
CA ALA A 70 10.62 -15.26 6.73
C ALA A 70 9.97 -16.01 7.92
N ARG A 71 8.72 -15.64 8.26
CA ARG A 71 7.93 -16.29 9.31
C ARG A 71 7.12 -17.50 8.83
N GLY A 72 7.20 -17.87 7.54
CA GLY A 72 6.40 -18.94 6.95
C GLY A 72 4.90 -18.65 6.87
N GLN A 73 4.52 -17.39 6.84
CA GLN A 73 3.11 -16.92 6.82
C GLN A 73 2.58 -16.67 5.41
N THR A 74 3.36 -16.98 4.39
CA THR A 74 2.99 -16.85 2.98
C THR A 74 2.96 -18.19 2.29
N SER A 75 2.25 -18.27 1.17
CA SER A 75 2.30 -19.42 0.27
C SER A 75 3.72 -19.63 -0.28
N ARG A 76 4.12 -20.89 -0.46
CA ARG A 76 5.41 -21.22 -1.08
C ARG A 76 5.33 -21.15 -2.60
N GLY A 77 6.44 -20.78 -3.24
CA GLY A 77 6.56 -20.74 -4.70
C GLY A 77 6.31 -19.33 -5.27
N GLY A 78 6.24 -19.24 -6.59
CA GLY A 78 5.93 -17.98 -7.30
C GLY A 78 4.43 -17.77 -7.35
N VAL A 79 3.90 -17.01 -6.42
CA VAL A 79 2.46 -16.64 -6.36
C VAL A 79 2.27 -15.13 -6.49
N PRO A 80 1.17 -14.67 -7.10
CA PRO A 80 0.82 -13.25 -7.08
C PRO A 80 0.73 -12.73 -5.65
N VAL A 81 1.14 -11.47 -5.43
CA VAL A 81 1.24 -10.89 -4.08
C VAL A 81 -0.10 -10.87 -3.34
N GLU A 82 -1.20 -10.69 -4.04
CA GLU A 82 -2.57 -10.72 -3.51
C GLU A 82 -3.00 -12.09 -2.99
N LEU A 83 -2.32 -13.16 -3.44
CA LEU A 83 -2.55 -14.54 -2.97
C LEU A 83 -1.49 -14.99 -1.94
N ALA A 84 -0.42 -14.23 -1.79
CA ALA A 84 0.66 -14.57 -0.86
C ALA A 84 0.27 -14.35 0.60
N MET A 85 -0.58 -13.35 0.86
CA MET A 85 -1.00 -12.96 2.21
C MET A 85 -2.46 -12.50 2.21
N PRO A 86 -3.29 -12.88 3.21
CA PRO A 86 -4.66 -12.39 3.32
C PRO A 86 -4.72 -10.86 3.47
N GLY A 87 -5.59 -10.21 2.70
CA GLY A 87 -5.75 -8.74 2.70
C GLY A 87 -5.96 -8.12 4.08
N PRO A 88 -6.82 -8.67 4.96
CA PRO A 88 -6.98 -8.15 6.33
C PRO A 88 -5.70 -8.20 7.16
N ALA A 89 -4.88 -9.24 7.00
CA ALA A 89 -3.60 -9.36 7.69
C ALA A 89 -2.61 -8.31 7.19
N PHE A 90 -2.52 -8.10 5.87
CA PHE A 90 -1.70 -7.06 5.26
C PHE A 90 -2.14 -5.66 5.73
N ALA A 91 -3.44 -5.38 5.72
CA ALA A 91 -4.00 -4.12 6.22
C ALA A 91 -3.65 -3.86 7.70
N GLY A 92 -3.68 -4.92 8.53
CA GLY A 92 -3.24 -4.86 9.93
C GLY A 92 -1.77 -4.48 10.06
N GLU A 93 -0.91 -5.04 9.22
CA GLU A 93 0.52 -4.72 9.21
C GLU A 93 0.81 -3.27 8.76
N LEU A 94 0.03 -2.74 7.80
CA LEU A 94 0.13 -1.32 7.41
C LEU A 94 -0.26 -0.39 8.56
N ARG A 95 -1.38 -0.67 9.23
CA ARG A 95 -1.84 0.15 10.38
C ARG A 95 -0.82 0.18 11.53
N LYS A 96 -0.16 -0.95 11.83
CA LYS A 96 0.92 -1.01 12.84
C LYS A 96 2.10 -0.07 12.50
N ARG A 97 2.26 0.29 11.24
CA ARG A 97 3.33 1.18 10.75
C ARG A 97 2.87 2.62 10.53
N GLY A 98 1.68 2.95 11.06
CA GLY A 98 1.15 4.30 11.07
C GLY A 98 0.46 4.75 9.79
N PHE A 99 0.12 3.82 8.88
CA PHE A 99 -0.69 4.17 7.71
C PHE A 99 -2.14 4.42 8.10
N ASP A 100 -2.71 5.51 7.61
CA ASP A 100 -4.14 5.78 7.72
C ASP A 100 -4.88 4.97 6.65
N LEU A 101 -5.44 3.84 7.08
CA LEU A 101 -6.16 2.91 6.22
C LEU A 101 -7.54 2.63 6.78
N SER A 102 -8.56 3.01 6.02
CA SER A 102 -9.96 2.78 6.32
C SER A 102 -10.61 1.81 5.33
N VAL A 103 -11.55 1.02 5.83
CA VAL A 103 -12.38 0.11 5.03
C VAL A 103 -13.84 0.36 5.40
N ARG A 104 -14.65 0.71 4.41
CA ARG A 104 -16.09 0.99 4.59
C ARG A 104 -16.91 0.12 3.66
N TRP A 105 -18.00 -0.41 4.16
CA TRP A 105 -18.99 -1.18 3.40
C TRP A 105 -20.29 -0.39 3.29
N GLN A 106 -20.86 -0.40 2.09
CA GLN A 106 -22.16 0.20 1.80
C GLN A 106 -23.09 -0.83 1.20
#